data_3ed06de5b1f15874bc41f4b431d6ceb2
#
_entry.id   3ed06de5b1f15874bc41f4b431d6ceb2
#
_cell.length_a   1.000
_cell.length_b   1.000
_cell.length_c   1.000
_cell.angle_alpha   90.00
_cell.angle_beta   90.00
_cell.angle_gamma   90.00
#
_symmetry.space_group_name_H-M   'P 1'
#
loop_
_entity.id
_entity.type
_entity.pdbx_description
1 polymer ?
#
loop_
_entity_poly.entity_id
_entity_poly.type
_entity_poly.pdbx_seq_one_letter_code
_entity_poly.pdbx_strand_id
1 'polypeptide(L)'
;FYDSPHVYDDLIFPDFWSWVCFTIDSLIQSGTDFWIKPHPNQIALSDTVVQLLIKKYPQLKIMSSRITNSQLVEGGMVCGVTAYGTVAHELAYMGVPSICCAKHPHHSFKFCRTAKSLDEYRIFLQNPSFREQSTKEMQRQALAFFYMHNINGGEDIIALRQQFNRYFKLANDSQGDQLAQELIKFR
;
A
#
# COMPACT_ATOMS: atom_id res chain seq x y z
N PHE A 1 -3.48 -9.42 1.85
CA PHE A 1 -3.08 -10.34 2.93
C PHE A 1 -2.04 -11.36 2.49
N TYR A 2 -2.06 -11.78 1.23
CA TYR A 2 -1.20 -12.83 0.70
C TYR A 2 -0.16 -12.30 -0.30
N ASP A 3 -0.11 -11.01 -0.44
CA ASP A 3 0.88 -10.30 -1.23
C ASP A 3 2.10 -9.95 -0.35
N SER A 4 3.00 -9.28 -0.87
CA SER A 4 4.27 -8.74 -0.39
C SER A 4 4.62 -8.65 1.14
N PRO A 5 3.70 -8.60 2.12
CA PRO A 5 4.08 -8.31 3.52
C PRO A 5 5.03 -9.33 4.15
N HIS A 6 5.05 -10.56 3.65
CA HIS A 6 5.93 -11.61 4.17
C HIS A 6 7.36 -11.54 3.62
N VAL A 7 7.61 -10.66 2.66
CA VAL A 7 8.89 -10.50 1.96
C VAL A 7 9.67 -9.29 2.48
N TYR A 8 9.02 -8.43 3.29
CA TYR A 8 9.60 -7.15 3.68
C TYR A 8 10.10 -7.15 5.12
N ASP A 9 11.37 -6.76 5.25
CA ASP A 9 12.00 -6.53 6.54
C ASP A 9 11.33 -5.36 7.29
N ASP A 10 11.47 -5.37 8.62
CA ASP A 10 11.08 -4.30 9.52
C ASP A 10 9.57 -3.99 9.57
N LEU A 11 8.70 -4.97 9.36
CA LEU A 11 7.30 -4.83 9.78
C LEU A 11 7.27 -4.87 11.32
N ILE A 12 6.75 -3.80 11.95
CA ILE A 12 6.65 -3.72 13.43
C ILE A 12 5.58 -4.61 14.04
N PHE A 13 4.85 -5.35 13.22
CA PHE A 13 3.84 -6.33 13.60
C PHE A 13 4.29 -7.75 13.25
N PRO A 14 3.88 -8.78 14.01
CA PRO A 14 4.24 -10.15 13.70
C PRO A 14 3.64 -10.64 12.37
N ASP A 15 2.49 -10.10 11.98
CA ASP A 15 1.78 -10.44 10.76
C ASP A 15 0.80 -9.33 10.33
N PHE A 16 0.23 -9.51 9.15
CA PHE A 16 -0.68 -8.53 8.56
C PHE A 16 -2.05 -8.48 9.27
N TRP A 17 -2.50 -9.59 9.84
CA TRP A 17 -3.74 -9.62 10.61
C TRP A 17 -3.62 -8.81 11.89
N SER A 18 -2.51 -8.98 12.62
CA SER A 18 -2.18 -8.19 13.79
C SER A 18 -2.09 -6.70 13.48
N TRP A 19 -1.46 -6.34 12.35
CA TRP A 19 -1.41 -4.96 11.89
C TRP A 19 -2.80 -4.37 11.64
N VAL A 20 -3.65 -5.04 10.87
CA VAL A 20 -4.97 -4.49 10.53
C VAL A 20 -5.87 -4.40 11.76
N CYS A 21 -5.86 -5.41 12.64
CA CYS A 21 -6.63 -5.36 13.87
C CYS A 21 -6.17 -4.22 14.78
N PHE A 22 -4.87 -4.07 15.02
CA PHE A 22 -4.33 -2.97 15.82
C PHE A 22 -4.70 -1.60 15.24
N THR A 23 -4.63 -1.45 13.91
CA THR A 23 -5.01 -0.21 13.22
C THR A 23 -6.47 0.11 13.46
N ILE A 24 -7.37 -0.85 13.26
CA ILE A 24 -8.81 -0.69 13.48
C ILE A 24 -9.10 -0.33 14.94
N ASP A 25 -8.55 -1.09 15.88
CA ASP A 25 -8.75 -0.87 17.32
C ASP A 25 -8.29 0.53 17.73
N SER A 26 -7.13 0.98 17.24
CA SER A 26 -6.58 2.31 17.52
C SER A 26 -7.45 3.43 16.95
N LEU A 27 -7.96 3.27 15.72
CA LEU A 27 -8.83 4.27 15.09
C LEU A 27 -10.22 4.34 15.74
N ILE A 28 -10.79 3.20 16.14
CA ILE A 28 -12.03 3.16 16.91
C ILE A 28 -11.84 3.84 18.27
N GLN A 29 -10.77 3.50 18.98
CA GLN A 29 -10.47 4.07 20.29
C GLN A 29 -10.27 5.60 20.25
N SER A 30 -9.68 6.10 19.18
CA SER A 30 -9.49 7.56 18.98
C SER A 30 -10.74 8.28 18.48
N GLY A 31 -11.81 7.57 18.12
CA GLY A 31 -13.00 8.16 17.52
C GLY A 31 -12.78 8.70 16.10
N THR A 32 -11.71 8.27 15.44
CA THR A 32 -11.38 8.71 14.08
C THR A 32 -12.35 8.07 13.08
N ASP A 33 -12.95 8.87 12.20
CA ASP A 33 -13.73 8.32 11.08
C ASP A 33 -12.80 7.72 10.02
N PHE A 34 -13.02 6.47 9.66
CA PHE A 34 -12.18 5.75 8.71
C PHE A 34 -12.95 4.74 7.87
N TRP A 35 -12.37 4.42 6.73
CA TRP A 35 -12.90 3.45 5.78
C TRP A 35 -11.82 2.46 5.39
N ILE A 36 -12.22 1.22 5.14
CA ILE A 36 -11.33 0.20 4.59
C ILE A 36 -11.61 0.07 3.10
N LYS A 37 -10.55 0.18 2.31
CA LYS A 37 -10.57 -0.06 0.87
C LYS A 37 -9.81 -1.33 0.56
N PRO A 38 -10.47 -2.41 0.12
CA PRO A 38 -9.80 -3.60 -0.38
C PRO A 38 -8.98 -3.28 -1.63
N HIS A 39 -7.90 -4.03 -1.85
CA HIS A 39 -7.09 -3.88 -3.05
C HIS A 39 -7.90 -4.31 -4.28
N PRO A 40 -7.88 -3.59 -5.41
CA PRO A 40 -8.66 -3.93 -6.60
C PRO A 40 -8.33 -5.30 -7.20
N ASN A 41 -7.09 -5.73 -7.08
CA ASN A 41 -6.59 -7.00 -7.61
C ASN A 41 -6.36 -8.06 -6.51
N GLN A 42 -7.20 -8.05 -5.46
CA GLN A 42 -7.04 -9.05 -4.41
C GLN A 42 -7.48 -10.45 -4.90
N ILE A 43 -6.82 -11.47 -4.35
CA ILE A 43 -7.19 -12.87 -4.61
C ILE A 43 -8.40 -13.27 -3.74
N ALA A 44 -9.13 -14.31 -4.15
CA ALA A 44 -10.32 -14.80 -3.45
C ALA A 44 -10.10 -15.09 -1.95
N LEU A 45 -8.89 -15.54 -1.58
CA LEU A 45 -8.54 -15.78 -0.18
C LEU A 45 -8.53 -14.48 0.65
N SER A 46 -8.21 -13.34 0.04
CA SER A 46 -8.30 -12.03 0.70
C SER A 46 -9.75 -11.62 0.98
N ASP A 47 -10.72 -12.05 0.17
CA ASP A 47 -12.13 -11.81 0.44
C ASP A 47 -12.58 -12.51 1.72
N THR A 48 -12.09 -13.74 1.96
CA THR A 48 -12.34 -14.46 3.21
C THR A 48 -11.84 -13.67 4.42
N VAL A 49 -10.64 -13.06 4.32
CA VAL A 49 -10.10 -12.24 5.40
C VAL A 49 -10.94 -10.98 5.63
N VAL A 50 -11.42 -10.34 4.56
CA VAL A 50 -12.34 -9.19 4.68
C VAL A 50 -13.63 -9.61 5.41
N GLN A 51 -14.20 -10.78 5.11
CA GLN A 51 -15.37 -11.30 5.83
C GLN A 51 -15.08 -11.56 7.32
N LEU A 52 -13.90 -12.07 7.66
CA LEU A 52 -13.48 -12.23 9.05
C LEU A 52 -13.35 -10.89 9.78
N LEU A 53 -12.84 -9.85 9.12
CA LEU A 53 -12.79 -8.49 9.67
C LEU A 53 -14.19 -7.94 9.93
N ILE A 54 -15.13 -8.08 8.98
CA ILE A 54 -16.52 -7.65 9.15
C ILE A 54 -17.17 -8.38 10.35
N LYS A 55 -16.93 -9.68 10.47
CA LYS A 55 -17.44 -10.46 11.61
C LYS A 55 -16.87 -9.99 12.95
N LYS A 56 -15.58 -9.66 12.99
CA LYS A 56 -14.91 -9.17 14.20
C LYS A 56 -15.31 -7.72 14.54
N TYR A 57 -15.54 -6.90 13.53
CA TYR A 57 -15.83 -5.47 13.67
C TYR A 57 -17.09 -5.11 12.85
N PRO A 58 -18.30 -5.39 13.35
CA PRO A 58 -19.54 -5.18 12.59
C PRO A 58 -19.80 -3.73 12.16
N GLN A 59 -19.16 -2.76 12.82
CA GLN A 59 -19.28 -1.33 12.53
C GLN A 59 -18.33 -0.85 11.41
N LEU A 60 -17.50 -1.72 10.83
CA LEU A 60 -16.59 -1.30 9.78
C LEU A 60 -17.29 -0.76 8.54
N LYS A 61 -16.77 0.36 8.06
CA LYS A 61 -17.14 0.94 6.78
C LYS A 61 -16.19 0.42 5.71
N ILE A 62 -16.68 -0.47 4.84
CA ILE A 62 -15.89 -1.02 3.73
C ILE A 62 -16.39 -0.42 2.44
N MET A 63 -15.50 0.17 1.68
CA MET A 63 -15.81 0.75 0.39
C MET A 63 -15.54 -0.23 -0.76
N SER A 64 -16.08 0.07 -1.92
CA SER A 64 -15.79 -0.69 -3.13
C SER A 64 -14.30 -0.57 -3.49
N SER A 65 -13.67 -1.69 -3.86
CA SER A 65 -12.30 -1.73 -4.37
C SER A 65 -12.11 -0.90 -5.66
N ARG A 66 -13.20 -0.63 -6.38
CA ARG A 66 -13.21 0.13 -7.65
C ARG A 66 -13.11 1.65 -7.48
N ILE A 67 -13.35 2.17 -6.27
CA ILE A 67 -13.18 3.61 -5.99
C ILE A 67 -11.72 3.98 -6.20
N THR A 68 -11.47 5.02 -6.99
CA THR A 68 -10.11 5.49 -7.28
C THR A 68 -9.56 6.34 -6.13
N ASN A 69 -8.23 6.46 -6.05
CA ASN A 69 -7.59 7.32 -5.06
C ASN A 69 -7.96 8.80 -5.27
N SER A 70 -8.15 9.25 -6.53
CA SER A 70 -8.63 10.59 -6.84
C SER A 70 -10.01 10.85 -6.24
N GLN A 71 -10.96 9.93 -6.42
CA GLN A 71 -12.31 10.04 -5.83
C GLN A 71 -12.27 10.11 -4.31
N LEU A 72 -11.35 9.38 -3.66
CA LEU A 72 -11.18 9.45 -2.21
C LEU A 72 -10.66 10.82 -1.76
N VAL A 73 -9.69 11.36 -2.47
CA VAL A 73 -9.13 12.69 -2.18
C VAL A 73 -10.18 13.78 -2.40
N GLU A 74 -10.94 13.73 -3.49
CA GLU A 74 -12.07 14.62 -3.77
C GLU A 74 -13.17 14.48 -2.71
N GLY A 75 -13.38 13.28 -2.17
CA GLY A 75 -14.30 12.98 -1.07
C GLY A 75 -13.82 13.43 0.32
N GLY A 76 -12.64 14.09 0.41
CA GLY A 76 -12.15 14.66 1.66
C GLY A 76 -11.20 13.75 2.45
N MET A 77 -10.59 12.76 1.80
CA MET A 77 -9.55 11.93 2.44
C MET A 77 -8.39 12.80 2.95
N VAL A 78 -8.06 12.67 4.21
CA VAL A 78 -7.00 13.46 4.87
C VAL A 78 -5.69 12.68 5.07
N CYS A 79 -5.74 11.34 5.07
CA CYS A 79 -4.59 10.47 5.27
C CYS A 79 -4.83 9.08 4.70
N GLY A 80 -3.79 8.46 4.14
CA GLY A 80 -3.77 7.05 3.82
C GLY A 80 -3.06 6.24 4.91
N VAL A 81 -3.55 5.02 5.18
CA VAL A 81 -2.87 4.07 6.07
C VAL A 81 -2.61 2.80 5.30
N THR A 82 -1.36 2.39 5.23
CA THR A 82 -0.95 1.16 4.55
C THR A 82 0.27 0.56 5.25
N ALA A 83 0.38 -0.76 5.27
CA ALA A 83 1.58 -1.38 5.84
C ALA A 83 2.81 -1.10 4.97
N TYR A 84 2.67 -1.30 3.65
CA TYR A 84 3.79 -1.28 2.71
C TYR A 84 3.44 -0.68 1.32
N GLY A 85 2.18 -0.40 1.04
CA GLY A 85 1.67 -0.15 -0.31
C GLY A 85 2.28 1.07 -1.02
N THR A 86 2.50 0.93 -2.32
CA THR A 86 2.93 2.03 -3.22
C THR A 86 1.90 3.16 -3.31
N VAL A 87 0.67 2.92 -2.87
CA VAL A 87 -0.39 3.93 -2.77
C VAL A 87 0.07 5.22 -2.04
N ALA A 88 1.06 5.11 -1.14
CA ALA A 88 1.56 6.25 -0.39
C ALA A 88 2.14 7.36 -1.30
N HIS A 89 2.87 7.03 -2.36
CA HIS A 89 3.39 8.06 -3.27
C HIS A 89 2.31 8.62 -4.22
N GLU A 90 1.30 7.81 -4.57
CA GLU A 90 0.16 8.28 -5.35
C GLU A 90 -0.65 9.33 -4.55
N LEU A 91 -0.93 9.03 -3.29
CA LEU A 91 -1.62 9.96 -2.37
C LEU A 91 -0.78 11.22 -2.13
N ALA A 92 0.53 11.08 -1.97
CA ALA A 92 1.44 12.22 -1.81
C ALA A 92 1.41 13.15 -3.02
N TYR A 93 1.34 12.60 -4.24
CA TYR A 93 1.17 13.40 -5.46
C TYR A 93 -0.16 14.18 -5.45
N MET A 94 -1.20 13.62 -4.88
CA MET A 94 -2.50 14.29 -4.69
C MET A 94 -2.54 15.20 -3.44
N GLY A 95 -1.43 15.33 -2.71
CA GLY A 95 -1.31 16.19 -1.53
C GLY A 95 -1.83 15.56 -0.23
N VAL A 96 -2.03 14.25 -0.19
CA VAL A 96 -2.48 13.51 0.99
C VAL A 96 -1.32 12.71 1.59
N PRO A 97 -0.98 12.90 2.88
CA PRO A 97 0.07 12.14 3.55
C PRO A 97 -0.37 10.70 3.81
N SER A 98 0.62 9.85 4.12
CA SER A 98 0.37 8.45 4.47
C SER A 98 1.09 8.04 5.74
N ILE A 99 0.57 7.01 6.42
CA ILE A 99 1.17 6.34 7.57
C ILE A 99 1.48 4.90 7.15
N CYS A 100 2.73 4.48 7.39
CA CYS A 100 3.22 3.14 7.13
C CYS A 100 3.86 2.54 8.38
N CYS A 101 4.07 1.23 8.37
CA CYS A 101 4.63 0.49 9.52
C CYS A 101 5.65 -0.58 9.13
N ALA A 102 6.18 -0.50 7.91
CA ALA A 102 7.21 -1.40 7.41
C ALA A 102 8.22 -0.63 6.56
N LYS A 103 9.41 -1.19 6.36
CA LYS A 103 10.44 -0.62 5.50
C LYS A 103 10.06 -0.83 4.03
N HIS A 104 9.42 0.15 3.46
CA HIS A 104 8.96 0.15 2.06
C HIS A 104 9.91 0.98 1.17
N PRO A 105 9.86 0.86 -0.18
CA PRO A 105 10.80 1.54 -1.07
C PRO A 105 10.86 3.06 -0.92
N HIS A 106 9.79 3.68 -0.45
CA HIS A 106 9.72 5.14 -0.24
C HIS A 106 9.91 5.57 1.23
N HIS A 107 10.42 4.68 2.12
CA HIS A 107 10.59 4.96 3.55
C HIS A 107 11.52 6.15 3.88
N SER A 108 12.39 6.52 2.94
CA SER A 108 13.28 7.68 3.08
C SER A 108 12.63 9.01 2.69
N PHE A 109 11.42 8.97 2.11
CA PHE A 109 10.69 10.17 1.70
C PHE A 109 9.72 10.62 2.80
N LYS A 110 9.68 11.93 3.05
CA LYS A 110 8.90 12.51 4.14
C LYS A 110 7.39 12.65 3.86
N PHE A 111 6.93 12.28 2.68
CA PHE A 111 5.50 12.23 2.40
C PHE A 111 4.79 11.05 3.08
N CYS A 112 5.55 10.10 3.60
CA CYS A 112 5.06 8.96 4.33
C CYS A 112 5.73 8.88 5.70
N ARG A 113 4.93 8.89 6.77
CA ARG A 113 5.40 8.65 8.12
C ARG A 113 5.49 7.15 8.36
N THR A 114 6.70 6.64 8.51
CA THR A 114 6.95 5.22 8.78
C THR A 114 7.26 5.03 10.25
N ALA A 115 6.35 4.40 10.97
CA ALA A 115 6.51 4.11 12.39
C ALA A 115 7.57 3.02 12.61
N LYS A 116 8.36 3.20 13.67
CA LYS A 116 9.42 2.27 14.11
C LYS A 116 9.05 1.47 15.35
N SER A 117 7.90 1.78 15.95
CA SER A 117 7.35 1.07 17.11
C SER A 117 5.82 1.13 17.11
N LEU A 118 5.20 0.25 17.89
CA LEU A 118 3.74 0.23 18.07
C LEU A 118 3.21 1.54 18.68
N ASP A 119 3.95 2.13 19.62
CA ASP A 119 3.55 3.38 20.26
C ASP A 119 3.63 4.55 19.29
N GLU A 120 4.71 4.64 18.49
CA GLU A 120 4.83 5.65 17.44
C GLU A 120 3.72 5.50 16.39
N TYR A 121 3.40 4.27 15.99
CA TYR A 121 2.32 4.00 15.06
C TYR A 121 0.97 4.46 15.60
N ARG A 122 0.69 4.18 16.88
CA ARG A 122 -0.53 4.66 17.55
C ARG A 122 -0.62 6.18 17.58
N ILE A 123 0.48 6.87 17.90
CA ILE A 123 0.56 8.34 17.90
C ILE A 123 0.26 8.90 16.50
N PHE A 124 0.78 8.27 15.45
CA PHE A 124 0.51 8.69 14.08
C PHE A 124 -0.97 8.53 13.71
N LEU A 125 -1.59 7.42 14.09
CA LEU A 125 -3.02 7.17 13.86
C LEU A 125 -3.92 8.17 14.61
N GLN A 126 -3.51 8.64 15.78
CA GLN A 126 -4.23 9.66 16.55
C GLN A 126 -4.12 11.06 15.95
N ASN A 127 -3.13 11.31 15.10
CA ASN A 127 -2.94 12.58 14.40
C ASN A 127 -2.72 12.35 12.89
N PRO A 128 -3.72 11.83 12.17
CA PRO A 128 -3.57 11.41 10.78
C PRO A 128 -3.35 12.57 9.81
N SER A 129 -3.88 13.75 10.10
CA SER A 129 -3.75 14.94 9.23
C SER A 129 -2.40 15.66 9.36
N PHE A 130 -1.55 15.24 10.29
CA PHE A 130 -0.24 15.84 10.46
C PHE A 130 0.64 15.69 9.21
N ARG A 131 1.29 16.78 8.82
CA ARG A 131 2.19 16.84 7.67
C ARG A 131 3.52 17.47 8.09
N GLU A 132 4.61 16.81 7.71
CA GLU A 132 5.96 17.37 7.90
C GLU A 132 6.33 18.35 6.80
N GLN A 133 5.62 18.33 5.66
CA GLN A 133 5.96 19.07 4.46
C GLN A 133 4.74 19.72 3.83
N SER A 134 4.99 20.76 3.01
CA SER A 134 3.97 21.35 2.17
C SER A 134 3.48 20.38 1.09
N THR A 135 2.26 20.56 0.61
CA THR A 135 1.71 19.77 -0.51
C THR A 135 2.64 19.78 -1.73
N LYS A 136 3.21 20.93 -2.07
CA LYS A 136 4.14 21.08 -3.20
C LYS A 136 5.40 20.23 -3.03
N GLU A 137 5.95 20.19 -1.83
CA GLU A 137 7.13 19.38 -1.55
C GLU A 137 6.81 17.89 -1.56
N MET A 138 5.66 17.47 -1.03
CA MET A 138 5.19 16.09 -1.12
C MET A 138 5.02 15.65 -2.57
N GLN A 139 4.42 16.49 -3.41
CA GLN A 139 4.27 16.23 -4.86
C GLN A 139 5.62 16.07 -5.54
N ARG A 140 6.57 16.97 -5.26
CA ARG A 140 7.93 16.88 -5.83
C ARG A 140 8.62 15.58 -5.45
N GLN A 141 8.54 15.18 -4.20
CA GLN A 141 9.12 13.93 -3.72
C GLN A 141 8.42 12.70 -4.29
N ALA A 142 7.10 12.72 -4.43
CA ALA A 142 6.34 11.63 -5.04
C ALA A 142 6.73 11.42 -6.51
N LEU A 143 6.91 12.51 -7.26
CA LEU A 143 7.41 12.47 -8.65
C LEU A 143 8.86 11.96 -8.71
N ALA A 144 9.73 12.41 -7.81
CA ALA A 144 11.11 11.91 -7.73
C ALA A 144 11.15 10.41 -7.44
N PHE A 145 10.35 9.94 -6.49
CA PHE A 145 10.21 8.51 -6.21
C PHE A 145 9.71 7.74 -7.44
N PHE A 146 8.64 8.21 -8.07
CA PHE A 146 8.08 7.56 -9.26
C PHE A 146 9.12 7.46 -10.39
N TYR A 147 9.86 8.54 -10.64
CA TYR A 147 10.92 8.54 -11.64
C TYR A 147 12.01 7.52 -11.30
N MET A 148 12.52 7.54 -10.09
CA MET A 148 13.57 6.62 -9.64
C MET A 148 13.12 5.16 -9.68
N HIS A 149 11.90 4.91 -9.26
CA HIS A 149 11.39 3.55 -9.12
C HIS A 149 10.90 2.94 -10.44
N ASN A 150 10.31 3.75 -11.33
CA ASN A 150 9.64 3.25 -12.53
C ASN A 150 10.32 3.59 -13.85
N ILE A 151 11.08 4.70 -13.90
CA ILE A 151 11.61 5.24 -15.16
C ILE A 151 13.14 5.16 -15.18
N ASN A 152 13.79 5.53 -14.06
CA ASN A 152 15.24 5.55 -14.00
C ASN A 152 15.83 4.15 -14.11
N GLY A 153 16.72 3.98 -15.09
CA GLY A 153 17.44 2.73 -15.37
C GLY A 153 18.03 2.78 -16.77
N GLY A 154 19.17 2.10 -16.98
CA GLY A 154 19.70 1.87 -18.32
C GLY A 154 18.74 1.02 -19.16
N GLU A 155 19.00 0.93 -20.46
CA GLU A 155 18.15 0.17 -21.41
C GLU A 155 17.94 -1.27 -20.94
N ASP A 156 18.97 -1.89 -20.34
CA ASP A 156 18.89 -3.25 -19.78
C ASP A 156 17.87 -3.38 -18.65
N ILE A 157 17.82 -2.40 -17.75
CA ILE A 157 16.86 -2.37 -16.64
C ILE A 157 15.44 -2.15 -17.15
N ILE A 158 15.26 -1.29 -18.14
CA ILE A 158 13.96 -1.05 -18.76
C ILE A 158 13.47 -2.31 -19.46
N ALA A 159 14.34 -2.98 -20.22
CA ALA A 159 14.03 -4.24 -20.88
C ALA A 159 13.67 -5.34 -19.87
N LEU A 160 14.42 -5.46 -18.77
CA LEU A 160 14.15 -6.42 -17.72
C LEU A 160 12.79 -6.17 -17.03
N ARG A 161 12.45 -4.90 -16.77
CA ARG A 161 11.13 -4.54 -16.21
C ARG A 161 9.98 -4.87 -17.14
N GLN A 162 10.14 -4.59 -18.44
CA GLN A 162 9.13 -4.92 -19.45
C GLN A 162 8.91 -6.44 -19.53
N GLN A 163 9.98 -7.21 -19.48
CA GLN A 163 9.96 -8.65 -19.50
C GLN A 163 9.30 -9.21 -18.23
N PHE A 164 9.63 -8.68 -17.04
CA PHE A 164 8.98 -9.04 -15.78
C PHE A 164 7.48 -8.77 -15.82
N ASN A 165 7.06 -7.59 -16.29
CA ASN A 165 5.65 -7.24 -16.40
C ASN A 165 4.90 -8.16 -17.37
N ARG A 166 5.55 -8.58 -18.45
CA ARG A 166 4.98 -9.58 -19.39
C ARG A 166 4.77 -10.92 -18.69
N TYR A 167 5.75 -11.42 -17.95
CA TYR A 167 5.61 -12.69 -17.22
C TYR A 167 4.58 -12.62 -16.11
N PHE A 168 4.55 -11.51 -15.38
CA PHE A 168 3.57 -11.30 -14.33
C PHE A 168 2.13 -11.28 -14.89
N LYS A 169 1.94 -10.67 -16.06
CA LYS A 169 0.65 -10.69 -16.75
C LYS A 169 0.27 -12.10 -17.18
N LEU A 170 1.17 -12.86 -17.80
CA LEU A 170 0.94 -14.24 -18.20
C LEU A 170 0.58 -15.14 -17.02
N ALA A 171 1.24 -14.96 -15.88
CA ALA A 171 0.96 -15.71 -14.65
C ALA A 171 -0.45 -15.41 -14.10
N ASN A 172 -0.87 -14.15 -14.14
CA ASN A 172 -2.19 -13.73 -13.66
C ASN A 172 -3.34 -14.13 -14.58
N ASP A 173 -3.08 -14.19 -15.90
CA ASP A 173 -4.09 -14.56 -16.91
C ASP A 173 -4.33 -16.10 -16.99
N SER A 174 -3.87 -16.86 -16.00
CA SER A 174 -4.01 -18.34 -15.93
C SER A 174 -3.36 -19.09 -17.09
N GLN A 175 -2.40 -18.49 -17.76
CA GLN A 175 -1.63 -19.10 -18.85
C GLN A 175 -0.30 -19.71 -18.33
N GLY A 176 -0.39 -20.45 -17.22
CA GLY A 176 0.78 -21.05 -16.55
C GLY A 176 1.68 -21.89 -17.47
N ASP A 177 1.10 -22.59 -18.44
CA ASP A 177 1.86 -23.39 -19.41
C ASP A 177 2.69 -22.52 -20.37
N GLN A 178 2.18 -21.36 -20.78
CA GLN A 178 2.94 -20.42 -21.61
C GLN A 178 4.07 -19.74 -20.80
N LEU A 179 3.82 -19.41 -19.55
CA LEU A 179 4.86 -18.89 -18.66
C LEU A 179 5.98 -19.91 -18.47
N ALA A 180 5.66 -21.17 -18.23
CA ALA A 180 6.65 -22.24 -18.09
C ALA A 180 7.50 -22.41 -19.35
N GLN A 181 6.89 -22.38 -20.55
CA GLN A 181 7.61 -22.46 -21.83
C GLN A 181 8.53 -21.25 -22.07
N GLU A 182 8.09 -20.06 -21.70
CA GLU A 182 8.91 -18.86 -21.82
C GLU A 182 10.11 -18.87 -20.84
N LEU A 183 9.91 -19.32 -19.62
CA LEU A 183 10.98 -19.42 -18.62
C LEU A 183 12.06 -20.48 -18.98
N ILE A 184 11.69 -21.55 -19.69
CA ILE A 184 12.63 -22.57 -20.17
C ILE A 184 13.59 -22.01 -21.23
N LYS A 185 13.20 -21.01 -22.01
CA LYS A 185 14.06 -20.35 -23.01
C LYS A 185 15.19 -19.52 -22.42
N PHE A 186 15.16 -19.26 -21.12
CA PHE A 186 16.18 -18.48 -20.38
C PHE A 186 17.20 -19.33 -19.64
N ARG A 187 17.18 -20.63 -19.82
CA ARG A 187 18.23 -21.55 -19.39
C ARG A 187 19.22 -21.85 -20.52
#